data_b8b9c3a70a516572009de80b84c74111
#
_entry.id   b8b9c3a70a516572009de80b84c74111
#
_cell.length_a   1.000
_cell.length_b   1.000
_cell.length_c   1.000
_cell.angle_alpha   90.00
_cell.angle_beta   90.00
_cell.angle_gamma   90.00
#
_symmetry.space_group_name_H-M   'P 1'
#
loop_
_entity.id
_entity.type
_entity.pdbx_description
1 polymer ?
#
loop_
_entity_poly.entity_id
_entity_poly.type
_entity_poly.pdbx_seq_one_letter_code
_entity_poly.pdbx_strand_id
1 'polypeptide(L)'
;VQVSPVLAAQTVYPFVRLEEAKRRRAAAGITIFDFGMGDPREPTDDRIKRALVDALEETSGYPAAVGLPELRTAIGAWIARRFGVDVDPARELIPTYGSKEAIFSFAQVVVDEATGKDLVLVPEPAYPVYERGAMFGRAHVETFPLTAESSFLPDLDAISSSVWERTALLWVNYPNNPTGAVAPRDFYARLSEFAAEHDFLVCSDEAYTELWFDEPPASALQARDRERMVVFNTLSKRSSMTGYRSGFVAANADVISALRKYRPSVGTAPQTFVQRASIVAWSDEEHVERNRRLYGRKRTLLLELLKRKSLRVAASRATMYLWVEVPPGETSESFAERLLAAGVVVAPGSYFGPAGEGYVRFALVPTEAECAAAVEVLEAVL
;
A
#
# COMPACT_ATOMS: atom_id res chain seq x y z
N VAL A 1 3.46 19.93 29.01
CA VAL A 1 4.38 19.65 27.88
C VAL A 1 3.71 20.09 26.60
N GLN A 2 4.36 20.94 25.81
CA GLN A 2 3.84 21.39 24.53
C GLN A 2 4.30 20.40 23.44
N VAL A 3 3.35 19.80 22.71
CA VAL A 3 3.66 18.92 21.55
C VAL A 3 3.73 19.75 20.28
N SER A 4 4.39 19.19 19.24
CA SER A 4 4.46 19.84 17.93
C SER A 4 3.07 20.16 17.37
N PRO A 5 2.84 21.37 16.80
CA PRO A 5 1.56 21.71 16.16
C PRO A 5 1.11 20.69 15.10
N VAL A 6 2.05 20.13 14.34
CA VAL A 6 1.77 19.07 13.35
C VAL A 6 1.14 17.85 14.03
N LEU A 7 1.67 17.44 15.19
CA LEU A 7 1.11 16.30 15.94
C LEU A 7 -0.22 16.67 16.61
N ALA A 8 -0.32 17.88 17.15
CA ALA A 8 -1.55 18.35 17.78
C ALA A 8 -2.75 18.46 16.81
N ALA A 9 -2.47 18.76 15.54
CA ALA A 9 -3.48 18.80 14.47
C ALA A 9 -3.92 17.41 13.97
N GLN A 10 -3.17 16.33 14.31
CA GLN A 10 -3.51 14.97 13.85
C GLN A 10 -4.74 14.45 14.61
N THR A 11 -5.71 13.97 13.85
CA THR A 11 -6.84 13.21 14.42
C THR A 11 -6.40 11.79 14.80
N VAL A 12 -7.17 11.16 15.70
CA VAL A 12 -6.98 9.73 16.01
C VAL A 12 -7.08 8.92 14.73
N TYR A 13 -6.13 8.01 14.53
CA TYR A 13 -6.10 7.15 13.34
C TYR A 13 -7.43 6.38 13.23
N PRO A 14 -8.20 6.51 12.14
CA PRO A 14 -9.59 6.03 12.08
C PRO A 14 -9.76 4.56 12.44
N PHE A 15 -8.80 3.71 12.07
CA PHE A 15 -8.82 2.28 12.35
C PHE A 15 -8.76 1.92 13.84
N VAL A 16 -8.33 2.83 14.72
CA VAL A 16 -8.37 2.62 16.18
C VAL A 16 -9.83 2.53 16.65
N ARG A 17 -10.70 3.41 16.14
CA ARG A 17 -12.15 3.38 16.45
C ARG A 17 -12.80 2.09 15.99
N LEU A 18 -12.44 1.62 14.80
CA LEU A 18 -12.95 0.36 14.26
C LEU A 18 -12.55 -0.83 15.15
N GLU A 19 -11.30 -0.86 15.61
CA GLU A 19 -10.80 -1.90 16.50
C GLU A 19 -11.52 -1.91 17.86
N GLU A 20 -11.78 -0.74 18.43
CA GLU A 20 -12.55 -0.61 19.67
C GLU A 20 -13.99 -1.07 19.50
N ALA A 21 -14.65 -0.71 18.41
CA ALA A 21 -16.02 -1.14 18.10
C ALA A 21 -16.10 -2.67 17.93
N LYS A 22 -15.13 -3.25 17.20
CA LYS A 22 -14.99 -4.70 17.06
C LYS A 22 -14.84 -5.42 18.40
N ARG A 23 -13.95 -4.91 19.28
CA ARG A 23 -13.75 -5.51 20.63
C ARG A 23 -15.03 -5.49 21.47
N ARG A 24 -15.80 -4.40 21.43
CA ARG A 24 -17.08 -4.31 22.15
C ARG A 24 -18.07 -5.37 21.67
N ARG A 25 -18.18 -5.62 20.36
CA ARG A 25 -19.07 -6.64 19.80
C ARG A 25 -18.62 -8.06 20.14
N ALA A 26 -17.32 -8.34 20.06
CA ALA A 26 -16.77 -9.62 20.47
C ALA A 26 -17.03 -9.91 21.95
N ALA A 27 -16.86 -8.91 22.83
CA ALA A 27 -17.16 -9.02 24.25
C ALA A 27 -18.67 -9.28 24.55
N ALA A 28 -19.57 -8.89 23.66
CA ALA A 28 -20.99 -9.19 23.71
C ALA A 28 -21.35 -10.60 23.16
N GLY A 29 -20.36 -11.44 22.85
CA GLY A 29 -20.55 -12.81 22.37
C GLY A 29 -20.87 -12.94 20.88
N ILE A 30 -20.73 -11.86 20.10
CA ILE A 30 -20.95 -11.88 18.65
C ILE A 30 -19.71 -12.42 17.95
N THR A 31 -19.86 -13.41 17.07
CA THR A 31 -18.80 -13.90 16.20
C THR A 31 -18.37 -12.80 15.23
N ILE A 32 -17.06 -12.52 15.15
CA ILE A 32 -16.52 -11.44 14.34
C ILE A 32 -15.84 -11.99 13.09
N PHE A 33 -16.28 -11.51 11.93
CA PHE A 33 -15.64 -11.68 10.62
C PHE A 33 -14.99 -10.35 10.21
N ASP A 34 -13.66 -10.26 10.36
CA ASP A 34 -12.96 -8.99 10.25
C ASP A 34 -12.39 -8.78 8.83
N PHE A 35 -13.11 -8.03 8.01
CA PHE A 35 -12.68 -7.50 6.71
C PHE A 35 -12.23 -6.02 6.80
N GLY A 36 -12.03 -5.46 7.99
CA GLY A 36 -11.68 -4.05 8.17
C GLY A 36 -10.21 -3.76 7.94
N MET A 37 -9.33 -4.55 8.56
CA MET A 37 -7.88 -4.35 8.50
C MET A 37 -7.25 -5.15 7.37
N GLY A 38 -6.41 -4.49 6.55
CA GLY A 38 -5.68 -5.15 5.46
C GLY A 38 -4.40 -5.86 5.94
N ASP A 39 -4.52 -6.73 6.95
CA ASP A 39 -3.39 -7.51 7.48
C ASP A 39 -3.55 -8.99 7.13
N PRO A 40 -2.76 -9.55 6.17
CA PRO A 40 -2.82 -10.95 5.80
C PRO A 40 -2.72 -11.90 7.00
N ARG A 41 -3.66 -12.84 7.07
CA ARG A 41 -3.67 -13.91 8.09
C ARG A 41 -3.11 -15.23 7.57
N GLU A 42 -2.79 -15.31 6.30
CA GLU A 42 -2.17 -16.48 5.71
C GLU A 42 -0.77 -16.70 6.27
N PRO A 43 -0.38 -17.95 6.54
CA PRO A 43 0.94 -18.22 7.08
C PRO A 43 2.04 -17.85 6.07
N THR A 44 3.12 -17.25 6.58
CA THR A 44 4.36 -17.12 5.81
C THR A 44 4.87 -18.53 5.41
N ASP A 45 5.38 -18.67 4.19
CA ASP A 45 5.91 -19.95 3.66
C ASP A 45 7.02 -20.52 4.58
N ASP A 46 7.03 -21.84 4.75
CA ASP A 46 7.96 -22.52 5.66
C ASP A 46 9.43 -22.38 5.23
N ARG A 47 9.71 -22.23 3.94
CA ARG A 47 11.07 -21.98 3.43
C ARG A 47 11.59 -20.63 3.91
N ILE A 48 10.73 -19.61 3.92
CA ILE A 48 11.05 -18.28 4.42
C ILE A 48 11.29 -18.30 5.93
N LYS A 49 10.41 -19.01 6.68
CA LYS A 49 10.56 -19.16 8.14
C LYS A 49 11.85 -19.91 8.50
N ARG A 50 12.18 -20.97 7.77
CA ARG A 50 13.43 -21.71 7.98
C ARG A 50 14.64 -20.82 7.70
N ALA A 51 14.65 -20.09 6.59
CA ALA A 51 15.75 -19.19 6.25
C ALA A 51 15.97 -18.11 7.32
N LEU A 52 14.90 -17.64 7.99
CA LEU A 52 15.02 -16.73 9.12
C LEU A 52 15.69 -17.39 10.31
N VAL A 53 15.24 -18.60 10.68
CA VAL A 53 15.78 -19.35 11.82
C VAL A 53 17.25 -19.72 11.58
N ASP A 54 17.59 -20.19 10.39
CA ASP A 54 18.96 -20.58 10.00
C ASP A 54 19.93 -19.37 9.97
N ALA A 55 19.39 -18.15 9.86
CA ALA A 55 20.16 -16.92 9.86
C ALA A 55 20.33 -16.28 11.24
N LEU A 56 19.80 -16.90 12.30
CA LEU A 56 20.05 -16.45 13.68
C LEU A 56 21.46 -16.82 14.11
N GLU A 57 22.23 -15.81 14.55
CA GLU A 57 23.60 -15.95 15.02
C GLU A 57 23.65 -15.75 16.55
N GLU A 58 24.69 -16.26 17.21
CA GLU A 58 24.90 -16.08 18.65
C GLU A 58 25.03 -14.58 19.03
N THR A 59 25.58 -13.79 18.14
CA THR A 59 25.73 -12.34 18.31
C THR A 59 24.96 -11.62 17.23
N SER A 60 24.24 -10.54 17.59
CA SER A 60 23.46 -9.74 16.68
C SER A 60 24.03 -8.32 16.60
N GLY A 61 24.72 -8.01 15.48
CA GLY A 61 25.23 -6.67 15.20
C GLY A 61 24.17 -5.75 14.59
N TYR A 62 24.45 -4.45 14.54
CA TYR A 62 23.62 -3.50 13.84
C TYR A 62 23.60 -3.82 12.33
N PRO A 63 22.42 -3.93 11.70
CA PRO A 63 22.34 -4.10 10.25
C PRO A 63 22.80 -2.81 9.53
N ALA A 64 23.51 -2.99 8.42
CA ALA A 64 23.87 -1.85 7.58
C ALA A 64 22.63 -1.20 6.97
N ALA A 65 22.50 0.12 7.04
CA ALA A 65 21.35 0.86 6.52
C ALA A 65 21.13 0.66 5.00
N VAL A 66 22.19 0.33 4.26
CA VAL A 66 22.14 0.01 2.83
C VAL A 66 21.65 -1.42 2.54
N GLY A 67 21.48 -2.24 3.57
CA GLY A 67 21.11 -3.66 3.47
C GLY A 67 22.20 -4.56 2.88
N LEU A 68 21.95 -5.86 2.93
CA LEU A 68 22.85 -6.87 2.37
C LEU A 68 22.93 -6.73 0.83
N PRO A 69 24.13 -6.83 0.24
CA PRO A 69 24.29 -6.84 -1.23
C PRO A 69 23.48 -7.96 -1.89
N GLU A 70 23.42 -9.15 -1.27
CA GLU A 70 22.68 -10.30 -1.77
C GLU A 70 21.17 -10.04 -1.80
N LEU A 71 20.62 -9.30 -0.81
CA LEU A 71 19.22 -8.90 -0.83
C LEU A 71 18.93 -7.95 -1.98
N ARG A 72 19.77 -6.93 -2.20
CA ARG A 72 19.61 -6.02 -3.32
C ARG A 72 19.69 -6.74 -4.67
N THR A 73 20.61 -7.71 -4.80
CA THR A 73 20.71 -8.55 -6.00
C THR A 73 19.45 -9.38 -6.22
N ALA A 74 18.90 -9.99 -5.16
CA ALA A 74 17.65 -10.77 -5.26
C ALA A 74 16.45 -9.89 -5.66
N ILE A 75 16.35 -8.68 -5.13
CA ILE A 75 15.32 -7.69 -5.51
C ILE A 75 15.48 -7.29 -6.98
N GLY A 76 16.70 -6.94 -7.42
CA GLY A 76 16.97 -6.58 -8.82
C GLY A 76 16.62 -7.71 -9.79
N ALA A 77 16.99 -8.94 -9.45
CA ALA A 77 16.64 -10.13 -10.23
C ALA A 77 15.11 -10.35 -10.29
N TRP A 78 14.38 -10.08 -9.20
CA TRP A 78 12.91 -10.12 -9.22
C TRP A 78 12.33 -9.04 -10.12
N ILE A 79 12.81 -7.80 -10.05
CA ILE A 79 12.36 -6.69 -10.91
C ILE A 79 12.59 -7.05 -12.38
N ALA A 80 13.76 -7.58 -12.73
CA ALA A 80 14.07 -7.99 -14.10
C ALA A 80 13.12 -9.10 -14.60
N ARG A 81 12.88 -10.15 -13.79
CA ARG A 81 11.95 -11.24 -14.14
C ARG A 81 10.51 -10.75 -14.28
N ARG A 82 10.07 -9.88 -13.38
CA ARG A 82 8.67 -9.48 -13.26
C ARG A 82 8.27 -8.37 -14.23
N PHE A 83 9.13 -7.42 -14.46
CA PHE A 83 8.84 -6.21 -15.25
C PHE A 83 9.69 -6.06 -16.51
N GLY A 84 10.73 -6.89 -16.68
CA GLY A 84 11.66 -6.77 -17.81
C GLY A 84 12.53 -5.51 -17.72
N VAL A 85 12.82 -5.03 -16.50
CA VAL A 85 13.58 -3.80 -16.24
C VAL A 85 14.84 -4.15 -15.47
N ASP A 86 15.99 -3.75 -15.99
CA ASP A 86 17.27 -3.84 -15.28
C ASP A 86 17.46 -2.62 -14.38
N VAL A 87 17.82 -2.88 -13.13
CA VAL A 87 18.20 -1.88 -12.13
C VAL A 87 19.57 -2.24 -11.56
N ASP A 88 20.40 -1.24 -11.28
CA ASP A 88 21.68 -1.45 -10.60
C ASP A 88 21.44 -1.71 -9.10
N PRO A 89 21.64 -2.95 -8.59
CA PRO A 89 21.37 -3.26 -7.19
C PRO A 89 22.27 -2.48 -6.22
N ALA A 90 23.40 -1.99 -6.71
CA ALA A 90 24.33 -1.23 -5.89
C ALA A 90 23.97 0.26 -5.82
N ARG A 91 23.29 0.82 -6.80
CA ARG A 91 23.08 2.27 -6.91
C ARG A 91 21.62 2.69 -6.91
N GLU A 92 20.71 1.83 -7.41
CA GLU A 92 19.29 2.16 -7.63
C GLU A 92 18.34 1.43 -6.68
N LEU A 93 18.86 0.65 -5.70
CA LEU A 93 18.06 -0.07 -4.72
C LEU A 93 18.52 0.19 -3.28
N ILE A 94 17.54 0.27 -2.37
CA ILE A 94 17.78 0.28 -0.93
C ILE A 94 16.67 -0.52 -0.21
N PRO A 95 17.02 -1.55 0.59
CA PRO A 95 16.07 -2.25 1.45
C PRO A 95 15.52 -1.34 2.55
N THR A 96 14.24 -1.55 2.90
CA THR A 96 13.52 -0.73 3.88
C THR A 96 12.87 -1.59 4.96
N TYR A 97 12.53 -0.97 6.09
CA TYR A 97 11.81 -1.60 7.21
C TYR A 97 10.30 -1.70 6.90
N GLY A 98 9.97 -2.45 5.82
CA GLY A 98 8.70 -2.39 5.12
C GLY A 98 8.59 -1.10 4.29
N SER A 99 7.60 -1.00 3.38
CA SER A 99 7.41 0.22 2.58
C SER A 99 6.93 1.41 3.43
N LYS A 100 6.13 1.17 4.48
CA LYS A 100 5.46 2.21 5.26
C LYS A 100 6.40 3.25 5.86
N GLU A 101 7.54 2.84 6.44
CA GLU A 101 8.48 3.79 7.04
C GLU A 101 9.17 4.66 5.98
N ALA A 102 9.51 4.07 4.84
CA ALA A 102 10.09 4.80 3.73
C ALA A 102 9.10 5.80 3.11
N ILE A 103 7.85 5.38 2.91
CA ILE A 103 6.75 6.25 2.46
C ILE A 103 6.58 7.44 3.42
N PHE A 104 6.51 7.17 4.73
CA PHE A 104 6.33 8.21 5.75
C PHE A 104 7.49 9.21 5.78
N SER A 105 8.72 8.73 5.64
CA SER A 105 9.91 9.57 5.79
C SER A 105 10.37 10.23 4.48
N PHE A 106 9.83 9.84 3.32
CA PHE A 106 10.37 10.26 2.02
C PHE A 106 10.27 11.76 1.79
N ALA A 107 9.17 12.41 2.18
CA ALA A 107 9.03 13.85 2.08
C ALA A 107 10.13 14.62 2.83
N GLN A 108 10.63 14.09 3.95
CA GLN A 108 11.73 14.70 4.72
C GLN A 108 13.08 14.67 3.97
N VAL A 109 13.19 13.86 2.93
CA VAL A 109 14.42 13.70 2.14
C VAL A 109 14.43 14.64 0.93
N VAL A 110 13.25 14.96 0.38
CA VAL A 110 13.14 15.60 -0.93
C VAL A 110 12.41 16.94 -0.93
N VAL A 111 11.62 17.26 0.10
CA VAL A 111 10.89 18.52 0.17
C VAL A 111 11.74 19.59 0.85
N ASP A 112 11.87 20.75 0.19
CA ASP A 112 12.57 21.91 0.74
C ASP A 112 11.89 23.20 0.26
N GLU A 113 11.31 23.97 1.20
CA GLU A 113 10.68 25.26 0.92
C GLU A 113 11.63 26.25 0.19
N ALA A 114 12.93 26.18 0.45
CA ALA A 114 13.91 27.08 -0.17
C ALA A 114 14.04 26.88 -1.68
N THR A 115 13.65 25.74 -2.20
CA THR A 115 13.65 25.44 -3.65
C THR A 115 12.38 25.90 -4.37
N GLY A 116 11.35 26.31 -3.63
CA GLY A 116 9.99 26.56 -4.15
C GLY A 116 9.18 25.29 -4.45
N LYS A 117 9.77 24.11 -4.22
CA LYS A 117 9.13 22.79 -4.37
C LYS A 117 8.71 22.29 -2.98
N ASP A 118 7.61 22.82 -2.47
CA ASP A 118 7.13 22.61 -1.12
C ASP A 118 5.80 21.84 -1.02
N LEU A 119 5.24 21.43 -2.16
CA LEU A 119 3.94 20.77 -2.26
C LEU A 119 4.06 19.27 -2.50
N VAL A 120 3.24 18.50 -1.79
CA VAL A 120 3.04 17.07 -2.00
C VAL A 120 1.62 16.84 -2.47
N LEU A 121 1.46 16.26 -3.65
CA LEU A 121 0.16 15.84 -4.18
C LEU A 121 -0.17 14.42 -3.71
N VAL A 122 -1.39 14.26 -3.15
CA VAL A 122 -1.87 13.00 -2.59
C VAL A 122 -3.20 12.63 -3.23
N PRO A 123 -3.37 11.38 -3.73
CA PRO A 123 -4.65 10.94 -4.26
C PRO A 123 -5.70 10.80 -3.14
N GLU A 124 -6.98 10.92 -3.49
CA GLU A 124 -8.09 10.67 -2.57
C GLU A 124 -9.22 9.91 -3.29
N PRO A 125 -9.68 8.74 -2.77
CA PRO A 125 -9.29 8.10 -1.51
C PRO A 125 -7.88 7.50 -1.55
N ALA A 126 -7.18 7.51 -0.38
CA ALA A 126 -5.82 6.99 -0.31
C ALA A 126 -5.44 6.39 1.05
N TYR A 127 -4.27 5.80 1.08
CA TYR A 127 -3.62 5.36 2.30
C TYR A 127 -3.15 6.60 3.12
N PRO A 128 -3.63 6.78 4.38
CA PRO A 128 -3.41 8.03 5.13
C PRO A 128 -1.95 8.37 5.44
N VAL A 129 -1.01 7.47 5.15
CA VAL A 129 0.41 7.68 5.47
C VAL A 129 1.08 8.66 4.51
N TYR A 130 0.58 8.81 3.29
CA TYR A 130 1.14 9.77 2.32
C TYR A 130 1.02 11.20 2.84
N GLU A 131 -0.20 11.60 3.20
CA GLU A 131 -0.48 12.92 3.79
C GLU A 131 0.30 13.14 5.08
N ARG A 132 0.25 12.18 6.01
CA ARG A 132 0.95 12.29 7.29
C ARG A 132 2.45 12.42 7.12
N GLY A 133 3.06 11.65 6.23
CA GLY A 133 4.48 11.74 5.93
C GLY A 133 4.86 13.12 5.37
N ALA A 134 4.05 13.67 4.47
CA ALA A 134 4.23 15.00 3.92
C ALA A 134 4.16 16.09 5.01
N MET A 135 3.16 16.03 5.89
CA MET A 135 3.01 16.98 7.01
C MET A 135 4.21 16.96 7.97
N PHE A 136 4.72 15.77 8.31
CA PHE A 136 5.94 15.65 9.13
C PHE A 136 7.21 16.05 8.38
N GLY A 137 7.19 16.00 7.06
CA GLY A 137 8.21 16.57 6.17
C GLY A 137 8.09 18.07 5.99
N ARG A 138 7.12 18.73 6.66
CA ARG A 138 6.78 20.17 6.55
C ARG A 138 6.33 20.60 5.16
N ALA A 139 5.86 19.67 4.34
CA ALA A 139 5.28 19.97 3.05
C ALA A 139 3.86 20.52 3.19
N HIS A 140 3.46 21.37 2.27
CA HIS A 140 2.05 21.59 1.99
C HIS A 140 1.46 20.33 1.33
N VAL A 141 0.21 20.03 1.62
CA VAL A 141 -0.48 18.89 1.03
C VAL A 141 -1.68 19.38 0.25
N GLU A 142 -1.80 18.91 -0.98
CA GLU A 142 -2.99 19.11 -1.79
C GLU A 142 -3.48 17.75 -2.30
N THR A 143 -4.80 17.54 -2.27
CA THR A 143 -5.41 16.29 -2.69
C THR A 143 -6.05 16.43 -4.07
N PHE A 144 -6.08 15.33 -4.82
CA PHE A 144 -6.81 15.21 -6.07
C PHE A 144 -7.70 13.96 -6.05
N PRO A 145 -8.92 14.04 -6.63
CA PRO A 145 -9.87 12.95 -6.53
C PRO A 145 -9.53 11.79 -7.47
N LEU A 146 -9.72 10.58 -7.00
CA LEU A 146 -9.80 9.36 -7.81
C LEU A 146 -11.26 8.92 -7.88
N THR A 147 -11.87 9.03 -9.05
CA THR A 147 -13.29 8.76 -9.23
C THR A 147 -13.57 7.52 -10.07
N ALA A 148 -14.78 6.98 -9.97
CA ALA A 148 -15.19 5.84 -10.78
C ALA A 148 -15.21 6.17 -12.29
N GLU A 149 -15.52 7.41 -12.64
CA GLU A 149 -15.55 7.91 -14.04
C GLU A 149 -14.16 7.89 -14.67
N SER A 150 -13.11 8.20 -13.90
CA SER A 150 -11.70 8.12 -14.32
C SER A 150 -11.10 6.73 -14.10
N SER A 151 -11.93 5.73 -13.76
CA SER A 151 -11.44 4.39 -13.35
C SER A 151 -10.43 4.44 -12.20
N PHE A 152 -10.59 5.42 -11.30
CA PHE A 152 -9.70 5.72 -10.18
C PHE A 152 -8.25 6.03 -10.59
N LEU A 153 -8.06 6.62 -11.77
CA LEU A 153 -6.79 7.21 -12.19
C LEU A 153 -6.83 8.73 -12.03
N PRO A 154 -5.69 9.38 -11.72
CA PRO A 154 -5.60 10.83 -11.67
C PRO A 154 -5.91 11.47 -13.04
N ASP A 155 -6.67 12.54 -13.04
CA ASP A 155 -6.76 13.46 -14.16
C ASP A 155 -5.66 14.52 -14.03
N LEU A 156 -4.52 14.26 -14.67
CA LEU A 156 -3.36 15.16 -14.59
C LEU A 156 -3.61 16.52 -15.22
N ASP A 157 -4.48 16.60 -16.23
CA ASP A 157 -4.80 17.85 -16.94
C ASP A 157 -5.72 18.76 -16.11
N ALA A 158 -6.44 18.20 -15.14
CA ALA A 158 -7.29 18.97 -14.25
C ALA A 158 -6.52 19.72 -13.15
N ILE A 159 -5.24 19.37 -12.93
CA ILE A 159 -4.39 20.02 -11.94
C ILE A 159 -3.76 21.27 -12.54
N SER A 160 -3.91 22.42 -11.84
CA SER A 160 -3.46 23.71 -12.37
C SER A 160 -1.94 23.82 -12.45
N SER A 161 -1.45 24.65 -13.40
CA SER A 161 0.00 24.88 -13.60
C SER A 161 0.66 25.42 -12.32
N SER A 162 -0.01 26.26 -11.55
CA SER A 162 0.52 26.83 -10.31
C SER A 162 0.72 25.77 -9.22
N VAL A 163 -0.06 24.70 -9.24
CA VAL A 163 0.13 23.53 -8.38
C VAL A 163 1.35 22.72 -8.84
N TRP A 164 1.48 22.47 -10.13
CA TRP A 164 2.62 21.75 -10.69
C TRP A 164 3.95 22.47 -10.42
N GLU A 165 3.98 23.79 -10.54
CA GLU A 165 5.19 24.61 -10.27
C GLU A 165 5.75 24.40 -8.86
N ARG A 166 4.86 24.18 -7.86
CA ARG A 166 5.24 23.93 -6.48
C ARG A 166 5.41 22.47 -6.10
N THR A 167 4.95 21.56 -6.94
CA THR A 167 4.96 20.12 -6.62
C THR A 167 6.38 19.58 -6.51
N ALA A 168 6.75 19.05 -5.34
CA ALA A 168 7.97 18.32 -5.11
C ALA A 168 7.79 16.83 -5.44
N LEU A 169 6.66 16.25 -5.01
CA LEU A 169 6.35 14.86 -5.28
C LEU A 169 4.84 14.61 -5.37
N LEU A 170 4.49 13.63 -6.18
CA LEU A 170 3.13 13.12 -6.36
C LEU A 170 3.09 11.65 -5.98
N TRP A 171 2.14 11.30 -5.11
CA TRP A 171 1.88 9.90 -4.74
C TRP A 171 0.89 9.26 -5.71
N VAL A 172 1.21 8.06 -6.16
CA VAL A 172 0.29 7.13 -6.82
C VAL A 172 0.41 5.75 -6.17
N ASN A 173 -0.67 4.99 -6.16
CA ASN A 173 -0.68 3.65 -5.59
C ASN A 173 -1.46 2.72 -6.52
N TYR A 174 -0.75 1.86 -7.25
CA TYR A 174 -1.37 0.86 -8.13
C TYR A 174 -0.62 -0.47 -8.06
N PRO A 175 -1.36 -1.59 -7.85
CA PRO A 175 -2.80 -1.68 -7.58
C PRO A 175 -3.22 -0.91 -6.34
N ASN A 176 -4.38 -0.23 -6.43
CA ASN A 176 -4.78 0.80 -5.49
C ASN A 176 -5.42 0.25 -4.21
N ASN A 177 -5.05 0.78 -3.08
CA ASN A 177 -5.74 0.70 -1.81
C ASN A 177 -6.40 2.07 -1.52
N PRO A 178 -7.74 2.20 -1.46
CA PRO A 178 -8.68 1.11 -1.18
C PRO A 178 -9.39 0.51 -2.40
N THR A 179 -9.30 1.09 -3.60
CA THR A 179 -10.25 0.85 -4.69
C THR A 179 -10.05 -0.48 -5.43
N GLY A 180 -8.83 -1.06 -5.41
CA GLY A 180 -8.51 -2.25 -6.21
C GLY A 180 -8.28 -1.95 -7.71
N ALA A 181 -8.24 -0.68 -8.09
CA ALA A 181 -7.93 -0.26 -9.45
C ALA A 181 -6.49 -0.55 -9.85
N VAL A 182 -6.24 -0.67 -11.15
CA VAL A 182 -4.93 -0.96 -11.74
C VAL A 182 -4.63 0.09 -12.80
N ALA A 183 -3.42 0.66 -12.76
CA ALA A 183 -2.96 1.59 -13.78
C ALA A 183 -2.39 0.83 -14.99
N PRO A 184 -2.75 1.20 -16.22
CA PRO A 184 -2.15 0.66 -17.43
C PRO A 184 -0.72 1.21 -17.62
N ARG A 185 0.06 0.54 -18.45
CA ARG A 185 1.44 0.94 -18.72
C ARG A 185 1.56 2.35 -19.31
N ASP A 186 0.61 2.72 -20.17
CA ASP A 186 0.58 4.04 -20.83
C ASP A 186 0.35 5.18 -19.82
N PHE A 187 -0.34 4.91 -18.72
CA PHE A 187 -0.47 5.86 -17.62
C PHE A 187 0.89 6.25 -17.05
N TYR A 188 1.77 5.27 -16.79
CA TYR A 188 3.12 5.55 -16.28
C TYR A 188 4.00 6.27 -17.32
N ALA A 189 3.83 5.97 -18.60
CA ALA A 189 4.54 6.70 -19.65
C ALA A 189 4.15 8.19 -19.64
N ARG A 190 2.84 8.49 -19.63
CA ARG A 190 2.34 9.87 -19.52
C ARG A 190 2.77 10.55 -18.22
N LEU A 191 2.68 9.85 -17.11
CA LEU A 191 3.08 10.39 -15.81
C LEU A 191 4.57 10.74 -15.76
N SER A 192 5.43 9.96 -16.43
CA SER A 192 6.86 10.28 -16.52
C SER A 192 7.14 11.53 -17.35
N GLU A 193 6.36 11.77 -18.41
CA GLU A 193 6.44 12.99 -19.22
C GLU A 193 6.03 14.22 -18.40
N PHE A 194 4.93 14.16 -17.66
CA PHE A 194 4.53 15.22 -16.73
C PHE A 194 5.59 15.49 -15.64
N ALA A 195 6.14 14.44 -15.07
CA ALA A 195 7.18 14.56 -14.05
C ALA A 195 8.45 15.25 -14.60
N ALA A 196 8.81 15.00 -15.86
CA ALA A 196 9.92 15.64 -16.51
C ALA A 196 9.62 17.11 -16.86
N GLU A 197 8.41 17.41 -17.34
CA GLU A 197 7.98 18.75 -17.73
C GLU A 197 7.90 19.69 -16.52
N HIS A 198 7.37 19.22 -15.42
CA HIS A 198 7.10 20.04 -14.23
C HIS A 198 8.13 19.86 -13.10
N ASP A 199 9.14 19.03 -13.30
CA ASP A 199 10.25 18.78 -12.38
C ASP A 199 9.82 18.36 -10.98
N PHE A 200 9.12 17.20 -10.87
CA PHE A 200 8.73 16.58 -9.61
C PHE A 200 9.03 15.08 -9.59
N LEU A 201 9.05 14.48 -8.40
CA LEU A 201 9.19 13.02 -8.26
C LEU A 201 7.83 12.34 -8.19
N VAL A 202 7.68 11.21 -8.90
CA VAL A 202 6.54 10.30 -8.79
C VAL A 202 6.87 9.21 -7.78
N CYS A 203 6.13 9.17 -6.69
CA CYS A 203 6.22 8.15 -5.65
C CYS A 203 5.16 7.08 -5.89
N SER A 204 5.54 5.93 -6.45
CA SER A 204 4.65 4.81 -6.76
C SER A 204 4.69 3.77 -5.63
N ASP A 205 3.60 3.69 -4.84
CA ASP A 205 3.44 2.62 -3.85
C ASP A 205 2.86 1.38 -4.55
N GLU A 206 3.70 0.36 -4.70
CA GLU A 206 3.40 -0.86 -5.45
C GLU A 206 3.27 -2.09 -4.53
N ALA A 207 2.82 -1.90 -3.29
CA ALA A 207 2.70 -2.97 -2.30
C ALA A 207 1.82 -4.16 -2.71
N TYR A 208 0.95 -3.97 -3.70
CA TYR A 208 -0.04 -4.98 -4.12
C TYR A 208 0.22 -5.57 -5.51
N THR A 209 1.35 -5.29 -6.14
CA THR A 209 1.68 -5.75 -7.51
C THR A 209 1.59 -7.24 -7.73
N GLU A 210 1.71 -8.06 -6.67
CA GLU A 210 1.64 -9.52 -6.77
C GLU A 210 0.26 -10.10 -6.44
N LEU A 211 -0.69 -9.27 -6.01
CA LEU A 211 -2.07 -9.68 -5.75
C LEU A 211 -3.00 -9.20 -6.88
N TRP A 212 -3.02 -9.93 -7.97
CA TRP A 212 -3.82 -9.65 -9.16
C TRP A 212 -4.60 -10.90 -9.59
N PHE A 213 -5.69 -10.72 -10.37
CA PHE A 213 -6.61 -11.82 -10.69
C PHE A 213 -6.82 -12.01 -12.19
N ASP A 214 -6.71 -10.95 -12.99
CA ASP A 214 -6.91 -10.99 -14.43
C ASP A 214 -5.56 -10.95 -15.17
N GLU A 215 -4.84 -9.84 -15.04
CA GLU A 215 -3.56 -9.59 -15.70
C GLU A 215 -2.52 -9.04 -14.73
N PRO A 216 -1.22 -9.37 -14.92
CA PRO A 216 -0.17 -8.82 -14.10
C PRO A 216 -0.11 -7.29 -14.22
N PRO A 217 -0.17 -6.53 -13.10
CA PRO A 217 -0.06 -5.08 -13.14
C PRO A 217 1.28 -4.60 -13.66
N ALA A 218 1.28 -3.42 -14.30
CA ALA A 218 2.48 -2.69 -14.63
C ALA A 218 3.12 -2.06 -13.39
N SER A 219 4.39 -1.64 -13.53
CA SER A 219 5.15 -0.88 -12.55
C SER A 219 5.57 0.48 -13.13
N ALA A 220 5.72 1.49 -12.26
CA ALA A 220 6.33 2.76 -12.64
C ALA A 220 7.78 2.61 -13.15
N LEU A 221 8.46 1.52 -12.79
CA LEU A 221 9.78 1.18 -13.35
C LEU A 221 9.75 0.90 -14.85
N GLN A 222 8.58 0.61 -15.43
CA GLN A 222 8.40 0.38 -16.86
C GLN A 222 8.10 1.68 -17.64
N ALA A 223 8.09 2.84 -16.98
CA ALA A 223 8.00 4.13 -17.64
C ALA A 223 9.15 4.30 -18.65
N ARG A 224 8.90 5.04 -19.73
CA ARG A 224 9.91 5.27 -20.77
C ARG A 224 11.12 6.03 -20.24
N ASP A 225 10.84 7.04 -19.41
CA ASP A 225 11.85 7.75 -18.61
C ASP A 225 11.53 7.50 -17.13
N ARG A 226 12.46 6.86 -16.42
CA ARG A 226 12.31 6.54 -14.99
C ARG A 226 13.16 7.40 -14.07
N GLU A 227 13.79 8.44 -14.59
CA GLU A 227 14.67 9.32 -13.81
C GLU A 227 13.95 9.92 -12.59
N ARG A 228 12.66 10.21 -12.73
CA ARG A 228 11.83 10.77 -11.66
C ARG A 228 10.88 9.76 -11.01
N MET A 229 11.01 8.47 -11.32
CA MET A 229 10.18 7.42 -10.75
C MET A 229 10.81 6.84 -9.50
N VAL A 230 10.05 6.82 -8.39
CA VAL A 230 10.45 6.23 -7.11
C VAL A 230 9.43 5.16 -6.74
N VAL A 231 9.83 3.90 -6.76
CA VAL A 231 8.95 2.76 -6.46
C VAL A 231 9.20 2.25 -5.05
N PHE A 232 8.11 2.10 -4.30
CA PHE A 232 8.06 1.50 -2.97
C PHE A 232 7.38 0.15 -3.05
N ASN A 233 8.04 -0.90 -2.59
CA ASN A 233 7.46 -2.24 -2.58
C ASN A 233 7.76 -2.98 -1.27
N THR A 234 7.03 -4.07 -1.00
CA THR A 234 7.11 -4.78 0.29
C THR A 234 6.75 -6.25 0.16
N LEU A 235 7.35 -7.08 1.01
CA LEU A 235 6.96 -8.48 1.18
C LEU A 235 5.70 -8.66 2.03
N SER A 236 5.20 -7.59 2.66
CA SER A 236 4.05 -7.64 3.57
C SER A 236 2.83 -8.31 2.94
N LYS A 237 2.51 -7.97 1.68
CA LYS A 237 1.32 -8.48 0.99
C LYS A 237 1.65 -9.62 0.03
N ARG A 238 2.78 -9.52 -0.67
CA ARG A 238 3.28 -10.54 -1.57
C ARG A 238 3.49 -11.90 -0.89
N SER A 239 4.07 -11.90 0.31
CA SER A 239 4.60 -13.10 0.98
C SER A 239 4.02 -13.35 2.37
N SER A 240 2.91 -12.67 2.75
CA SER A 240 2.33 -12.74 4.10
C SER A 240 3.37 -12.46 5.21
N MET A 241 4.21 -11.43 5.01
CA MET A 241 5.33 -11.09 5.87
C MET A 241 5.16 -9.72 6.55
N THR A 242 3.94 -9.36 6.96
CA THR A 242 3.66 -8.05 7.57
C THR A 242 4.51 -7.76 8.80
N GLY A 243 4.66 -8.74 9.69
CA GLY A 243 5.46 -8.65 10.93
C GLY A 243 6.98 -8.65 10.71
N TYR A 244 7.47 -9.12 9.55
CA TYR A 244 8.90 -9.16 9.24
C TYR A 244 9.49 -7.78 8.91
N ARG A 245 8.65 -6.83 8.54
CA ARG A 245 9.09 -5.47 8.21
C ARG A 245 10.16 -5.43 7.12
N SER A 246 9.88 -5.99 5.95
CA SER A 246 10.80 -6.00 4.80
C SER A 246 10.15 -5.44 3.53
N GLY A 247 10.88 -4.55 2.86
CA GLY A 247 10.52 -3.91 1.61
C GLY A 247 11.74 -3.29 0.95
N PHE A 248 11.52 -2.47 -0.06
CA PHE A 248 12.58 -1.72 -0.73
C PHE A 248 12.05 -0.42 -1.36
N VAL A 249 12.99 0.48 -1.66
CA VAL A 249 12.82 1.59 -2.60
C VAL A 249 13.72 1.34 -3.80
N ALA A 250 13.16 1.52 -5.01
CA ALA A 250 13.88 1.55 -6.26
C ALA A 250 13.71 2.93 -6.91
N ALA A 251 14.81 3.59 -7.25
CA ALA A 251 14.84 4.92 -7.85
C ALA A 251 16.17 5.17 -8.54
N ASN A 252 16.33 6.35 -9.16
CA ASN A 252 17.61 6.78 -9.69
C ASN A 252 18.70 6.83 -8.59
N ALA A 253 19.96 6.87 -9.01
CA ALA A 253 21.12 6.80 -8.12
C ALA A 253 21.19 7.97 -7.12
N ASP A 254 20.73 9.16 -7.49
CA ASP A 254 20.78 10.35 -6.64
C ASP A 254 19.77 10.28 -5.49
N VAL A 255 18.55 9.85 -5.77
CA VAL A 255 17.51 9.56 -4.75
C VAL A 255 17.99 8.48 -3.79
N ILE A 256 18.54 7.38 -4.30
CA ILE A 256 19.09 6.31 -3.44
C ILE A 256 20.30 6.81 -2.63
N SER A 257 21.15 7.67 -3.19
CA SER A 257 22.26 8.28 -2.45
C SER A 257 21.76 9.18 -1.30
N ALA A 258 20.71 9.96 -1.52
CA ALA A 258 20.08 10.77 -0.48
C ALA A 258 19.50 9.89 0.65
N LEU A 259 18.79 8.82 0.31
CA LEU A 259 18.27 7.85 1.29
C LEU A 259 19.39 7.18 2.10
N ARG A 260 20.54 6.86 1.48
CA ARG A 260 21.71 6.30 2.16
C ARG A 260 22.33 7.26 3.18
N LYS A 261 22.26 8.57 2.95
CA LYS A 261 22.70 9.59 3.90
C LYS A 261 21.70 9.76 5.05
N TYR A 262 20.41 9.71 4.75
CA TYR A 262 19.33 9.93 5.71
C TYR A 262 19.11 8.75 6.66
N ARG A 263 19.00 7.54 6.14
CA ARG A 263 18.55 6.35 6.87
C ARG A 263 19.42 5.92 8.07
N PRO A 264 20.77 6.03 8.05
CA PRO A 264 21.57 5.72 9.22
C PRO A 264 21.24 6.58 10.44
N SER A 265 20.85 7.85 10.23
CA SER A 265 20.47 8.77 11.32
C SER A 265 19.09 8.43 11.90
N VAL A 266 18.20 7.87 11.11
CA VAL A 266 16.87 7.41 11.55
C VAL A 266 16.96 6.04 12.25
N GLY A 267 18.02 5.28 12.00
CA GLY A 267 18.23 3.94 12.55
C GLY A 267 17.33 2.87 11.93
N THR A 268 16.90 3.07 10.67
CA THR A 268 16.00 2.15 9.98
C THR A 268 16.73 1.23 9.01
N ALA A 269 16.84 -0.05 9.39
CA ALA A 269 17.26 -1.13 8.50
C ALA A 269 16.60 -2.44 8.95
N PRO A 270 16.19 -3.34 8.04
CA PRO A 270 15.74 -4.66 8.43
C PRO A 270 16.87 -5.44 9.12
N GLN A 271 16.53 -6.21 10.13
CA GLN A 271 17.48 -7.09 10.81
C GLN A 271 18.12 -8.08 9.81
N THR A 272 19.38 -8.45 10.02
CA THR A 272 20.14 -9.31 9.09
C THR A 272 19.42 -10.64 8.83
N PHE A 273 18.86 -11.29 9.86
CA PHE A 273 18.10 -12.53 9.73
C PHE A 273 16.80 -12.35 8.92
N VAL A 274 16.14 -11.18 9.04
CA VAL A 274 14.98 -10.83 8.19
C VAL A 274 15.42 -10.61 6.74
N GLN A 275 16.57 -9.99 6.51
CA GLN A 275 17.08 -9.80 5.16
C GLN A 275 17.43 -11.13 4.49
N ARG A 276 17.99 -12.10 5.23
CA ARG A 276 18.25 -13.47 4.72
C ARG A 276 16.95 -14.19 4.34
N ALA A 277 15.92 -14.12 5.17
CA ALA A 277 14.59 -14.64 4.84
C ALA A 277 13.96 -13.93 3.62
N SER A 278 14.19 -12.63 3.50
CA SER A 278 13.68 -11.82 2.38
C SER A 278 14.32 -12.21 1.05
N ILE A 279 15.60 -12.63 1.02
CA ILE A 279 16.25 -13.16 -0.17
C ILE A 279 15.48 -14.38 -0.70
N VAL A 280 15.11 -15.30 0.19
CA VAL A 280 14.31 -16.48 -0.19
C VAL A 280 12.94 -16.05 -0.73
N ALA A 281 12.28 -15.09 -0.05
CA ALA A 281 10.96 -14.61 -0.47
C ALA A 281 10.99 -13.94 -1.86
N TRP A 282 12.00 -13.11 -2.19
CA TRP A 282 12.13 -12.48 -3.49
C TRP A 282 12.56 -13.45 -4.60
N SER A 283 13.15 -14.58 -4.23
CA SER A 283 13.64 -15.58 -5.18
C SER A 283 12.63 -16.69 -5.51
N ASP A 284 11.52 -16.76 -4.77
CA ASP A 284 10.49 -17.80 -4.92
C ASP A 284 9.15 -17.21 -5.36
N GLU A 285 8.56 -17.78 -6.41
CA GLU A 285 7.24 -17.37 -6.93
C GLU A 285 6.13 -18.39 -6.59
N GLU A 286 6.44 -19.60 -6.17
CA GLU A 286 5.42 -20.62 -5.88
C GLU A 286 4.49 -20.22 -4.73
N HIS A 287 5.03 -19.65 -3.64
CA HIS A 287 4.21 -19.20 -2.52
C HIS A 287 3.35 -18.00 -2.91
N VAL A 288 3.86 -17.13 -3.78
CA VAL A 288 3.12 -15.96 -4.30
C VAL A 288 1.92 -16.42 -5.12
N GLU A 289 2.13 -17.40 -5.99
CA GLU A 289 1.07 -17.94 -6.82
C GLU A 289 0.01 -18.68 -5.99
N ARG A 290 0.42 -19.43 -4.96
CA ARG A 290 -0.52 -20.03 -3.99
C ARG A 290 -1.37 -18.96 -3.29
N ASN A 291 -0.73 -17.89 -2.80
CA ASN A 291 -1.42 -16.78 -2.15
C ASN A 291 -2.42 -16.12 -3.11
N ARG A 292 -2.00 -15.84 -4.35
CA ARG A 292 -2.86 -15.23 -5.39
C ARG A 292 -4.10 -16.08 -5.66
N ARG A 293 -3.92 -17.40 -5.84
CA ARG A 293 -5.06 -18.33 -6.02
C ARG A 293 -6.00 -18.33 -4.82
N LEU A 294 -5.46 -18.29 -3.60
CA LEU A 294 -6.26 -18.26 -2.39
C LEU A 294 -7.09 -16.97 -2.28
N TYR A 295 -6.48 -15.81 -2.48
CA TYR A 295 -7.20 -14.53 -2.53
C TYR A 295 -8.24 -14.49 -3.67
N GLY A 296 -7.94 -15.12 -4.80
CA GLY A 296 -8.89 -15.29 -5.91
C GLY A 296 -10.16 -16.04 -5.50
N ARG A 297 -10.03 -17.14 -4.76
CA ARG A 297 -11.22 -17.89 -4.25
C ARG A 297 -12.04 -17.08 -3.26
N LYS A 298 -11.38 -16.41 -2.28
CA LYS A 298 -12.08 -15.51 -1.33
C LYS A 298 -12.80 -14.37 -2.06
N ARG A 299 -12.14 -13.78 -3.07
CA ARG A 299 -12.71 -12.75 -3.93
C ARG A 299 -13.99 -13.25 -4.61
N THR A 300 -13.95 -14.41 -5.24
CA THR A 300 -15.09 -15.00 -5.94
C THR A 300 -16.29 -15.19 -5.02
N LEU A 301 -16.10 -15.74 -3.83
CA LEU A 301 -17.15 -15.93 -2.84
C LEU A 301 -17.89 -14.61 -2.51
N LEU A 302 -17.12 -13.55 -2.24
CA LEU A 302 -17.72 -12.24 -1.89
C LEU A 302 -18.36 -11.57 -3.11
N LEU A 303 -17.73 -11.64 -4.30
CA LEU A 303 -18.28 -11.03 -5.52
C LEU A 303 -19.63 -11.67 -5.92
N GLU A 304 -19.76 -12.98 -5.81
CA GLU A 304 -21.02 -13.69 -6.10
C GLU A 304 -22.14 -13.26 -5.14
N LEU A 305 -21.84 -13.12 -3.85
CA LEU A 305 -22.79 -12.60 -2.86
C LEU A 305 -23.21 -11.17 -3.22
N LEU A 306 -22.23 -10.25 -3.37
CA LEU A 306 -22.50 -8.84 -3.62
C LEU A 306 -23.32 -8.64 -4.89
N LYS A 307 -23.06 -9.45 -5.94
CA LYS A 307 -23.84 -9.47 -7.17
C LYS A 307 -25.29 -9.91 -6.92
N ARG A 308 -25.52 -10.99 -6.13
CA ARG A 308 -26.90 -11.44 -5.79
C ARG A 308 -27.66 -10.36 -5.01
N LYS A 309 -26.97 -9.59 -4.18
CA LYS A 309 -27.52 -8.48 -3.39
C LYS A 309 -27.60 -7.15 -4.15
N SER A 310 -27.25 -7.14 -5.42
CA SER A 310 -27.25 -5.94 -6.27
C SER A 310 -26.34 -4.81 -5.75
N LEU A 311 -25.29 -5.16 -5.00
CA LEU A 311 -24.27 -4.23 -4.57
C LEU A 311 -23.17 -4.13 -5.61
N ARG A 312 -22.88 -2.91 -6.04
CA ARG A 312 -21.83 -2.65 -7.04
C ARG A 312 -20.45 -2.66 -6.41
N VAL A 313 -19.54 -3.44 -6.99
CA VAL A 313 -18.13 -3.39 -6.69
C VAL A 313 -17.45 -2.52 -7.74
N ALA A 314 -16.90 -1.39 -7.32
CA ALA A 314 -16.38 -0.37 -8.24
C ALA A 314 -15.10 -0.82 -8.95
N ALA A 315 -14.20 -1.51 -8.24
CA ALA A 315 -13.04 -2.15 -8.83
C ALA A 315 -12.59 -3.35 -7.97
N SER A 316 -11.99 -4.35 -8.60
CA SER A 316 -11.44 -5.53 -7.92
C SER A 316 -10.50 -6.35 -8.82
N ARG A 317 -9.79 -5.70 -9.76
CA ARG A 317 -8.86 -6.39 -10.68
C ARG A 317 -7.62 -6.91 -9.99
N ALA A 318 -7.25 -6.27 -8.88
CA ALA A 318 -6.08 -6.61 -8.07
C ALA A 318 -6.30 -6.23 -6.61
N THR A 319 -5.30 -6.41 -5.78
CA THR A 319 -5.27 -6.22 -4.33
C THR A 319 -6.03 -7.31 -3.55
N MET A 320 -6.02 -7.19 -2.23
CA MET A 320 -6.88 -7.98 -1.34
C MET A 320 -8.15 -7.23 -0.96
N TYR A 321 -8.58 -6.23 -1.75
CA TYR A 321 -9.70 -5.36 -1.40
C TYR A 321 -10.82 -5.43 -2.41
N LEU A 322 -12.06 -5.31 -1.90
CA LEU A 322 -13.23 -4.99 -2.69
C LEU A 322 -13.71 -3.61 -2.25
N TRP A 323 -13.89 -2.72 -3.21
CA TRP A 323 -14.42 -1.37 -3.00
C TRP A 323 -15.88 -1.37 -3.41
N VAL A 324 -16.76 -1.38 -2.41
CA VAL A 324 -18.18 -1.66 -2.56
C VAL A 324 -18.99 -0.40 -2.33
N GLU A 325 -19.86 -0.04 -3.26
CA GLU A 325 -20.79 1.08 -3.07
C GLU A 325 -21.78 0.77 -1.96
N VAL A 326 -22.06 1.79 -1.14
CA VAL A 326 -23.09 1.66 -0.11
C VAL A 326 -24.48 1.75 -0.73
N PRO A 327 -25.50 1.12 -0.11
CA PRO A 327 -26.88 1.24 -0.57
C PRO A 327 -27.36 2.70 -0.56
N PRO A 328 -28.28 3.08 -1.46
CA PRO A 328 -28.88 4.42 -1.47
C PRO A 328 -29.50 4.79 -0.12
N GLY A 329 -29.18 5.99 0.36
CA GLY A 329 -29.68 6.52 1.64
C GLY A 329 -28.85 6.17 2.86
N GLU A 330 -27.75 5.40 2.69
CA GLU A 330 -26.79 5.12 3.76
C GLU A 330 -25.48 5.92 3.52
N THR A 331 -24.78 6.24 4.62
CA THR A 331 -23.38 6.69 4.58
C THR A 331 -22.44 5.51 4.72
N SER A 332 -21.16 5.70 4.39
CA SER A 332 -20.14 4.68 4.57
C SER A 332 -20.05 4.18 6.02
N GLU A 333 -20.20 5.06 6.98
CA GLU A 333 -20.17 4.74 8.41
C GLU A 333 -21.43 4.00 8.84
N SER A 334 -22.65 4.47 8.46
CA SER A 334 -23.92 3.82 8.86
C SER A 334 -24.01 2.40 8.27
N PHE A 335 -23.59 2.19 7.04
CA PHE A 335 -23.54 0.87 6.42
C PHE A 335 -22.54 -0.05 7.14
N ALA A 336 -21.33 0.44 7.45
CA ALA A 336 -20.35 -0.33 8.21
C ALA A 336 -20.82 -0.67 9.62
N GLU A 337 -21.52 0.22 10.31
CA GLU A 337 -22.13 -0.03 11.62
C GLU A 337 -23.23 -1.10 11.55
N ARG A 338 -24.07 -1.08 10.52
CA ARG A 338 -25.10 -2.11 10.28
C ARG A 338 -24.47 -3.48 10.09
N LEU A 339 -23.40 -3.58 9.30
CA LEU A 339 -22.67 -4.85 9.11
C LEU A 339 -21.99 -5.32 10.40
N LEU A 340 -21.37 -4.38 11.14
CA LEU A 340 -20.74 -4.67 12.43
C LEU A 340 -21.76 -5.17 13.49
N ALA A 341 -23.00 -4.69 13.44
CA ALA A 341 -24.07 -5.19 14.32
C ALA A 341 -24.30 -6.69 14.15
N ALA A 342 -24.11 -7.21 12.94
CA ALA A 342 -24.19 -8.64 12.61
C ALA A 342 -22.83 -9.37 12.71
N GLY A 343 -21.78 -8.70 13.18
CA GLY A 343 -20.45 -9.29 13.35
C GLY A 343 -19.52 -9.19 12.12
N VAL A 344 -19.94 -8.51 11.04
CA VAL A 344 -19.07 -8.32 9.87
C VAL A 344 -18.43 -6.93 9.92
N VAL A 345 -17.12 -6.89 10.03
CA VAL A 345 -16.33 -5.64 10.10
C VAL A 345 -15.84 -5.26 8.71
N VAL A 346 -16.14 -4.06 8.27
CA VAL A 346 -15.60 -3.45 7.04
C VAL A 346 -15.03 -2.07 7.36
N ALA A 347 -14.14 -1.54 6.52
CA ALA A 347 -13.67 -0.17 6.71
C ALA A 347 -14.58 0.82 5.96
N PRO A 348 -15.16 1.83 6.64
CA PRO A 348 -15.85 2.93 5.97
C PRO A 348 -14.95 3.63 4.98
N GLY A 349 -15.50 4.03 3.84
CA GLY A 349 -14.73 4.71 2.81
C GLY A 349 -14.24 6.08 3.25
N SER A 350 -15.00 6.77 4.11
CA SER A 350 -14.61 8.03 4.75
C SER A 350 -13.27 7.97 5.50
N TYR A 351 -12.80 6.75 5.89
CA TYR A 351 -11.49 6.57 6.54
C TYR A 351 -10.28 6.74 5.60
N PHE A 352 -10.54 6.82 4.29
CA PHE A 352 -9.55 7.03 3.24
C PHE A 352 -9.60 8.43 2.63
N GLY A 353 -10.35 9.33 3.24
CA GLY A 353 -10.61 10.70 2.81
C GLY A 353 -12.06 10.94 2.38
N PRO A 354 -12.47 12.22 2.27
CA PRO A 354 -13.84 12.60 1.87
C PRO A 354 -14.33 11.98 0.56
N ALA A 355 -13.46 11.83 -0.46
CA ALA A 355 -13.82 11.19 -1.73
C ALA A 355 -14.06 9.67 -1.61
N GLY A 356 -13.77 9.08 -0.46
CA GLY A 356 -14.13 7.69 -0.15
C GLY A 356 -15.56 7.52 0.37
N GLU A 357 -16.29 8.62 0.64
CA GLU A 357 -17.69 8.54 1.06
C GLU A 357 -18.56 7.90 -0.03
N GLY A 358 -19.59 7.16 0.38
CA GLY A 358 -20.41 6.36 -0.52
C GLY A 358 -19.86 4.95 -0.81
N TYR A 359 -18.75 4.57 -0.18
CA TYR A 359 -18.15 3.24 -0.33
C TYR A 359 -17.78 2.63 1.02
N VAL A 360 -17.60 1.30 1.03
CA VAL A 360 -16.90 0.55 2.09
C VAL A 360 -15.85 -0.37 1.48
N ARG A 361 -14.76 -0.60 2.23
CA ARG A 361 -13.70 -1.53 1.83
C ARG A 361 -13.82 -2.84 2.58
N PHE A 362 -13.94 -3.96 1.84
CA PHE A 362 -13.73 -5.31 2.36
C PHE A 362 -12.28 -5.73 2.12
N ALA A 363 -11.55 -6.09 3.17
CA ALA A 363 -10.22 -6.69 3.08
C ALA A 363 -10.35 -8.22 3.17
N LEU A 364 -9.95 -8.96 2.15
CA LEU A 364 -10.08 -10.42 2.02
C LEU A 364 -9.10 -11.19 2.93
N VAL A 365 -8.90 -10.71 4.16
CA VAL A 365 -7.94 -11.27 5.14
C VAL A 365 -8.50 -12.44 5.98
N PRO A 366 -9.83 -12.60 6.23
CA PRO A 366 -10.33 -13.80 6.86
C PRO A 366 -9.96 -15.05 6.08
N THR A 367 -9.84 -16.18 6.76
CA THR A 367 -9.62 -17.48 6.09
C THR A 367 -10.74 -17.79 5.10
N GLU A 368 -10.51 -18.72 4.18
CA GLU A 368 -11.53 -19.11 3.19
C GLU A 368 -12.80 -19.62 3.87
N ALA A 369 -12.66 -20.39 4.98
CA ALA A 369 -13.78 -20.86 5.78
C ALA A 369 -14.53 -19.71 6.49
N GLU A 370 -13.80 -18.74 7.06
CA GLU A 370 -14.41 -17.54 7.65
C GLU A 370 -15.11 -16.67 6.59
N CYS A 371 -14.57 -16.57 5.38
CA CYS A 371 -15.23 -15.88 4.27
C CYS A 371 -16.57 -16.57 3.90
N ALA A 372 -16.58 -17.90 3.83
CA ALA A 372 -17.82 -18.65 3.55
C ALA A 372 -18.86 -18.45 4.66
N ALA A 373 -18.46 -18.54 5.93
CA ALA A 373 -19.36 -18.28 7.07
C ALA A 373 -19.87 -16.83 7.10
N ALA A 374 -19.02 -15.87 6.76
CA ALA A 374 -19.42 -14.46 6.66
C ALA A 374 -20.45 -14.24 5.53
N VAL A 375 -20.35 -14.96 4.42
CA VAL A 375 -21.33 -14.91 3.32
C VAL A 375 -22.73 -15.29 3.83
N GLU A 376 -22.86 -16.32 4.67
CA GLU A 376 -24.16 -16.73 5.25
C GLU A 376 -24.75 -15.62 6.13
N VAL A 377 -23.93 -14.95 6.94
CA VAL A 377 -24.37 -13.81 7.76
C VAL A 377 -24.78 -12.63 6.87
N LEU A 378 -23.98 -12.31 5.86
CA LEU A 378 -24.24 -11.21 4.93
C LEU A 378 -25.49 -11.45 4.07
N GLU A 379 -25.80 -12.71 3.73
CA GLU A 379 -27.06 -13.06 3.03
C GLU A 379 -28.31 -12.60 3.82
N ALA A 380 -28.26 -12.62 5.15
CA ALA A 380 -29.38 -12.21 5.99
C ALA A 380 -29.42 -10.70 6.27
N VAL A 381 -28.30 -9.99 6.14
CA VAL A 381 -28.16 -8.57 6.53
C VAL A 381 -28.25 -7.62 5.34
N LEU A 382 -27.76 -8.05 4.16
CA LEU A 382 -27.84 -7.32 2.90
C LEU A 382 -29.16 -7.62 2.16
#